data_311c410772405c4fa636010ce92a27d8
#
_entry.id   311c410772405c4fa636010ce92a27d8
#
_cell.length_a   1.000
_cell.length_b   1.000
_cell.length_c   1.000
_cell.angle_alpha   90.00
_cell.angle_beta   90.00
_cell.angle_gamma   90.00
#
_symmetry.space_group_name_H-M   'P 1'
#
loop_
_entity.id
_entity.type
_entity.pdbx_description
1 polymer ?
#
loop_
_entity_poly.entity_id
_entity_poly.type
_entity_poly.pdbx_seq_one_letter_code
_entity_poly.pdbx_strand_id
1 'polypeptide(L)'
;MEIEIGRGKKGRRAYGFDDIAIVPSRRTRDPDDIDITWTLGNYRFELPLLASAMDGVVSPRTAGEIGRLGGLAVLNLEGVFCRYEDADEQLERISGFDKDQATAEMQRIYQEPVKKELIAKRIREIKDMGVVCAASLTPQRVREYYETTIDAGIDVLIIQGTVISAEHVSTDEERPPLNLKEFIREEVPPDVPVVVGGCASYSTGLHLMRTGAAAVLVGVGPGAACTTRGVLGIGVPQATAIADVAAARSQHMLETGEYVKVIADGGMRNGGDISKAFACGADAVMIGSPLARAYEAPGHGYHWGMATFHPDLPRGARVETTQNGTLEQILLGPAHENDGTFNLMGSLRTSMATCGYEDIPSFHRAEVMVAPSLQTEGKQLQRDQAIGMGAQSAAKAAPASDGVTNGSGPIAADPALVE
;
A
#
# COMPACT_ATOMS: atom_id res chain seq x y z
N MET A 1 5.02 6.62 25.53
CA MET A 1 5.44 5.93 26.78
C MET A 1 6.60 4.98 26.41
N GLU A 2 7.75 5.17 26.99
CA GLU A 2 8.87 4.23 26.86
C GLU A 2 8.65 3.02 27.77
N ILE A 3 8.97 1.85 27.26
CA ILE A 3 8.84 0.58 27.96
C ILE A 3 10.23 -0.08 28.02
N GLU A 4 10.61 -0.58 29.15
CA GLU A 4 11.85 -1.35 29.29
C GLU A 4 11.61 -2.77 28.74
N ILE A 5 12.36 -3.13 27.66
CA ILE A 5 12.29 -4.46 27.05
C ILE A 5 13.22 -5.43 27.80
N GLY A 6 14.30 -4.91 28.33
CA GLY A 6 15.30 -5.63 29.08
C GLY A 6 16.32 -4.64 29.64
N ARG A 7 17.21 -5.12 30.53
CA ARG A 7 18.17 -4.26 31.25
C ARG A 7 18.99 -3.40 30.27
N GLY A 8 18.75 -2.09 30.28
CA GLY A 8 19.42 -1.13 29.43
C GLY A 8 18.89 -1.04 27.99
N LYS A 9 17.82 -1.76 27.65
CA LYS A 9 17.15 -1.67 26.36
C LYS A 9 15.71 -1.19 26.54
N LYS A 10 15.41 -0.03 25.96
CA LYS A 10 14.07 0.54 25.96
C LYS A 10 13.45 0.46 24.58
N GLY A 11 12.12 0.39 24.51
CA GLY A 11 11.31 0.46 23.32
C GLY A 11 10.12 1.40 23.51
N ARG A 12 9.45 1.72 22.43
CA ARG A 12 8.21 2.50 22.40
C ARG A 12 7.07 1.60 21.97
N ARG A 13 5.93 1.66 22.67
CA ARG A 13 4.73 0.95 22.24
C ARG A 13 4.16 1.62 20.99
N ALA A 14 3.81 0.82 20.00
CA ALA A 14 3.22 1.27 18.75
C ALA A 14 1.91 0.53 18.48
N TYR A 15 1.03 1.15 17.71
CA TYR A 15 -0.34 0.70 17.47
C TYR A 15 -0.61 0.56 15.97
N GLY A 16 -1.27 -0.55 15.60
CA GLY A 16 -1.87 -0.77 14.27
C GLY A 16 -3.30 -0.26 14.21
N PHE A 17 -3.93 -0.43 13.04
CA PHE A 17 -5.35 -0.07 12.90
C PHE A 17 -6.28 -0.93 13.76
N ASP A 18 -5.88 -2.16 14.05
CA ASP A 18 -6.66 -3.07 14.89
C ASP A 18 -6.66 -2.68 16.39
N ASP A 19 -5.72 -1.82 16.80
CA ASP A 19 -5.56 -1.37 18.18
C ASP A 19 -6.31 -0.07 18.50
N ILE A 20 -6.86 0.60 17.49
CA ILE A 20 -7.46 1.94 17.64
C ILE A 20 -8.88 1.99 17.10
N ALA A 21 -9.66 2.96 17.62
CA ALA A 21 -10.97 3.35 17.11
C ALA A 21 -11.08 4.86 17.03
N ILE A 22 -11.87 5.35 16.06
CA ILE A 22 -12.22 6.76 15.94
C ILE A 22 -13.41 7.02 16.88
N VAL A 23 -13.33 8.09 17.66
CA VAL A 23 -14.40 8.48 18.59
C VAL A 23 -15.42 9.34 17.84
N PRO A 24 -16.73 8.96 17.84
CA PRO A 24 -17.75 9.79 17.21
C PRO A 24 -17.92 11.12 17.97
N SER A 25 -18.18 12.18 17.23
CA SER A 25 -18.37 13.51 17.77
C SER A 25 -19.82 13.74 18.22
N ARG A 26 -20.03 14.84 18.98
CA ARG A 26 -21.37 15.32 19.34
C ARG A 26 -22.17 15.89 18.15
N ARG A 27 -21.53 16.16 17.03
CA ARG A 27 -22.16 16.64 15.80
C ARG A 27 -21.98 15.60 14.73
N THR A 28 -22.96 15.48 13.86
CA THR A 28 -22.91 14.68 12.63
C THR A 28 -23.19 15.57 11.43
N ARG A 29 -22.88 15.12 10.24
CA ARG A 29 -23.15 15.75 8.96
C ARG A 29 -23.75 14.71 8.01
N ASP A 30 -24.29 15.17 6.89
CA ASP A 30 -24.66 14.28 5.83
C ASP A 30 -23.41 13.86 5.04
N PRO A 31 -23.24 12.56 4.69
CA PRO A 31 -22.06 12.09 3.96
C PRO A 31 -21.84 12.77 2.60
N ASP A 32 -22.93 13.24 1.96
CA ASP A 32 -22.88 13.92 0.68
C ASP A 32 -22.25 15.32 0.76
N ASP A 33 -22.25 15.93 1.95
CA ASP A 33 -21.65 17.26 2.21
C ASP A 33 -20.13 17.17 2.50
N ILE A 34 -19.55 15.97 2.51
CA ILE A 34 -18.14 15.78 2.89
C ILE A 34 -17.22 15.91 1.68
N ASP A 35 -16.28 16.84 1.76
CA ASP A 35 -15.21 16.99 0.77
C ASP A 35 -14.01 16.08 1.10
N ILE A 36 -13.78 15.07 0.26
CA ILE A 36 -12.61 14.18 0.34
C ILE A 36 -11.57 14.47 -0.74
N THR A 37 -11.72 15.54 -1.50
CA THR A 37 -10.76 15.89 -2.55
C THR A 37 -9.39 16.23 -1.94
N TRP A 38 -8.35 15.99 -2.72
CA TRP A 38 -6.99 16.31 -2.31
C TRP A 38 -6.15 16.80 -3.48
N THR A 39 -4.98 17.35 -3.19
CA THR A 39 -4.06 17.88 -4.20
C THR A 39 -2.67 17.31 -4.04
N LEU A 40 -1.95 17.13 -5.17
CA LEU A 40 -0.54 16.77 -5.21
C LEU A 40 0.15 17.64 -6.28
N GLY A 41 1.02 18.54 -5.86
CA GLY A 41 1.51 19.59 -6.76
C GLY A 41 0.35 20.40 -7.34
N ASN A 42 0.30 20.52 -8.65
CA ASN A 42 -0.74 21.23 -9.40
C ASN A 42 -1.97 20.36 -9.74
N TYR A 43 -1.95 19.09 -9.38
CA TYR A 43 -3.02 18.14 -9.70
C TYR A 43 -4.03 18.05 -8.55
N ARG A 44 -5.32 18.04 -8.91
CA ARG A 44 -6.45 17.82 -8.00
C ARG A 44 -7.10 16.48 -8.32
N PHE A 45 -7.44 15.75 -7.27
CA PHE A 45 -8.08 14.43 -7.35
C PHE A 45 -9.37 14.42 -6.53
N GLU A 46 -10.41 13.77 -7.05
CA GLU A 46 -11.69 13.61 -6.37
C GLU A 46 -11.63 12.57 -5.24
N LEU A 47 -10.72 11.58 -5.38
CA LEU A 47 -10.51 10.54 -4.39
C LEU A 47 -9.09 10.64 -3.81
N PRO A 48 -8.93 10.64 -2.47
CA PRO A 48 -7.64 10.72 -1.82
C PRO A 48 -6.95 9.35 -1.80
N LEU A 49 -6.77 8.78 -2.99
CA LEU A 49 -6.37 7.40 -3.23
C LEU A 49 -5.28 7.30 -4.29
N LEU A 50 -4.25 6.51 -3.98
CA LEU A 50 -3.29 6.01 -4.95
C LEU A 50 -3.39 4.47 -5.02
N ALA A 51 -3.43 3.92 -6.23
CA ALA A 51 -3.21 2.50 -6.41
C ALA A 51 -1.71 2.21 -6.37
N SER A 52 -1.32 1.24 -5.53
CA SER A 52 0.09 0.87 -5.32
C SER A 52 0.75 0.39 -6.61
N ALA A 53 2.02 0.71 -6.79
CA ALA A 53 2.85 0.33 -7.94
C ALA A 53 3.16 -1.18 -7.94
N MET A 54 2.15 -1.99 -8.16
CA MET A 54 2.22 -3.46 -8.15
C MET A 54 1.69 -3.98 -9.47
N ASP A 55 2.46 -4.84 -10.15
CA ASP A 55 2.09 -5.36 -11.48
C ASP A 55 0.77 -6.16 -11.49
N GLY A 56 0.39 -6.75 -10.36
CA GLY A 56 -0.91 -7.40 -10.20
C GLY A 56 -2.07 -6.45 -9.90
N VAL A 57 -1.82 -5.15 -9.78
CA VAL A 57 -2.84 -4.12 -9.44
C VAL A 57 -2.95 -3.05 -10.51
N VAL A 58 -1.81 -2.52 -10.99
CA VAL A 58 -1.76 -1.41 -11.93
C VAL A 58 -1.14 -1.84 -13.26
N SER A 59 -1.93 -1.75 -14.30
CA SER A 59 -1.54 -1.74 -15.71
C SER A 59 -1.79 -0.34 -16.31
N PRO A 60 -1.31 -0.04 -17.52
CA PRO A 60 -1.72 1.20 -18.19
C PRO A 60 -3.25 1.34 -18.28
N ARG A 61 -3.97 0.27 -18.57
CA ARG A 61 -5.43 0.23 -18.66
C ARG A 61 -6.08 0.58 -17.31
N THR A 62 -5.73 -0.12 -16.22
CA THR A 62 -6.31 0.15 -14.90
C THR A 62 -5.90 1.51 -14.37
N ALA A 63 -4.73 2.05 -14.76
CA ALA A 63 -4.36 3.43 -14.44
C ALA A 63 -5.36 4.43 -15.06
N GLY A 64 -5.75 4.22 -16.32
CA GLY A 64 -6.78 5.02 -16.97
C GLY A 64 -8.14 4.90 -16.29
N GLU A 65 -8.54 3.70 -15.87
CA GLU A 65 -9.81 3.44 -15.19
C GLU A 65 -9.87 4.12 -13.82
N ILE A 66 -8.83 3.97 -12.99
CA ILE A 66 -8.72 4.61 -11.67
C ILE A 66 -8.67 6.13 -11.79
N GLY A 67 -7.96 6.65 -12.81
CA GLY A 67 -7.92 8.09 -13.08
C GLY A 67 -9.30 8.66 -13.42
N ARG A 68 -10.11 7.97 -14.23
CA ARG A 68 -11.49 8.39 -14.54
C ARG A 68 -12.42 8.34 -13.34
N LEU A 69 -12.17 7.43 -12.38
CA LEU A 69 -12.89 7.39 -11.11
C LEU A 69 -12.45 8.50 -10.13
N GLY A 70 -11.42 9.28 -10.48
CA GLY A 70 -10.94 10.41 -9.69
C GLY A 70 -9.79 10.10 -8.73
N GLY A 71 -9.21 8.89 -8.79
CA GLY A 71 -8.01 8.48 -8.07
C GLY A 71 -6.73 8.65 -8.88
N LEU A 72 -5.61 8.19 -8.34
CA LEU A 72 -4.31 8.16 -9.02
C LEU A 72 -3.76 6.74 -8.99
N ALA A 73 -3.34 6.20 -10.12
CA ALA A 73 -2.67 4.91 -10.16
C ALA A 73 -1.17 5.08 -10.44
N VAL A 74 -0.35 4.29 -9.78
CA VAL A 74 1.10 4.35 -9.91
C VAL A 74 1.60 3.13 -10.68
N LEU A 75 2.14 3.35 -11.89
CA LEU A 75 2.74 2.29 -12.67
C LEU A 75 4.14 1.95 -12.14
N ASN A 76 4.46 0.67 -12.02
CA ASN A 76 5.81 0.20 -11.70
C ASN A 76 6.68 0.18 -12.96
N LEU A 77 7.61 1.13 -13.12
CA LEU A 77 8.50 1.19 -14.29
C LEU A 77 9.58 0.11 -14.29
N GLU A 78 9.77 -0.58 -13.19
CA GLU A 78 10.67 -1.74 -13.08
C GLU A 78 9.90 -3.07 -13.13
N GLY A 79 8.59 -3.00 -13.39
CA GLY A 79 7.69 -4.13 -13.43
C GLY A 79 7.61 -4.85 -14.78
N VAL A 80 6.68 -5.81 -14.86
CA VAL A 80 6.47 -6.66 -16.05
C VAL A 80 6.10 -5.82 -17.27
N PHE A 81 5.31 -4.75 -17.10
CA PHE A 81 4.87 -3.87 -18.20
C PHE A 81 6.02 -3.15 -18.91
N CYS A 82 7.14 -2.93 -18.22
CA CYS A 82 8.33 -2.30 -18.79
C CYS A 82 9.44 -3.29 -19.18
N ARG A 83 9.18 -4.60 -19.02
CA ARG A 83 10.11 -5.69 -19.42
C ARG A 83 9.63 -6.42 -20.66
N TYR A 84 8.32 -6.60 -20.78
CA TYR A 84 7.70 -7.38 -21.84
C TYR A 84 6.71 -6.52 -22.64
N GLU A 85 6.75 -6.68 -23.95
CA GLU A 85 5.74 -6.07 -24.84
C GLU A 85 4.36 -6.69 -24.59
N ASP A 86 4.35 -8.01 -24.42
CA ASP A 86 3.22 -8.89 -24.11
C ASP A 86 3.07 -9.11 -22.59
N ALA A 87 3.00 -8.01 -21.83
CA ALA A 87 2.95 -8.06 -20.36
C ALA A 87 1.75 -8.88 -19.84
N ASP A 88 0.59 -8.77 -20.49
CA ASP A 88 -0.63 -9.48 -20.09
C ASP A 88 -0.45 -11.01 -20.16
N GLU A 89 0.28 -11.53 -21.17
CA GLU A 89 0.61 -12.95 -21.27
C GLU A 89 1.49 -13.41 -20.09
N GLN A 90 2.45 -12.58 -19.67
CA GLN A 90 3.30 -12.90 -18.53
C GLN A 90 2.50 -12.90 -17.21
N LEU A 91 1.54 -11.99 -17.06
CA LEU A 91 0.66 -11.92 -15.88
C LEU A 91 -0.30 -13.12 -15.82
N GLU A 92 -0.83 -13.55 -16.96
CA GLU A 92 -1.63 -14.77 -17.05
C GLU A 92 -0.81 -16.00 -16.65
N ARG A 93 0.44 -16.11 -17.11
CA ARG A 93 1.35 -17.18 -16.68
C ARG A 93 1.62 -17.15 -15.17
N ILE A 94 1.85 -15.96 -14.58
CA ILE A 94 2.07 -15.80 -13.14
C ILE A 94 0.85 -16.29 -12.36
N SER A 95 -0.36 -16.02 -12.83
CA SER A 95 -1.59 -16.47 -12.17
C SER A 95 -1.76 -18.00 -12.22
N GLY A 96 -1.23 -18.64 -13.27
CA GLY A 96 -1.31 -20.09 -13.48
C GLY A 96 -0.23 -20.92 -12.76
N PHE A 97 0.78 -20.32 -12.13
CA PHE A 97 1.83 -21.08 -11.47
C PHE A 97 1.34 -21.78 -10.21
N ASP A 98 1.76 -23.01 -10.00
CA ASP A 98 1.60 -23.71 -8.74
C ASP A 98 2.29 -22.94 -7.60
N LYS A 99 1.71 -23.00 -6.41
CA LYS A 99 2.18 -22.25 -5.24
C LYS A 99 3.67 -22.48 -4.95
N ASP A 100 4.14 -23.72 -5.06
CA ASP A 100 5.51 -24.12 -4.74
C ASP A 100 6.53 -23.65 -5.80
N GLN A 101 6.07 -23.41 -7.03
CA GLN A 101 6.91 -22.98 -8.15
C GLN A 101 6.86 -21.46 -8.37
N ALA A 102 5.81 -20.80 -7.87
CA ALA A 102 5.51 -19.40 -8.17
C ALA A 102 6.68 -18.46 -7.89
N THR A 103 7.38 -18.61 -6.76
CA THR A 103 8.50 -17.72 -6.41
C THR A 103 9.66 -17.84 -7.41
N ALA A 104 10.05 -19.06 -7.78
CA ALA A 104 11.15 -19.28 -8.72
C ALA A 104 10.81 -18.79 -10.15
N GLU A 105 9.58 -19.05 -10.61
CA GLU A 105 9.13 -18.61 -11.92
C GLU A 105 8.98 -17.08 -12.00
N MET A 106 8.48 -16.43 -10.94
CA MET A 106 8.45 -14.98 -10.85
C MET A 106 9.86 -14.38 -10.86
N GLN A 107 10.83 -14.97 -10.11
CA GLN A 107 12.22 -14.55 -10.16
C GLN A 107 12.76 -14.59 -11.59
N ARG A 108 12.43 -15.65 -12.36
CA ARG A 108 12.85 -15.78 -13.75
C ARG A 108 12.24 -14.70 -14.65
N ILE A 109 10.94 -14.41 -14.51
CA ILE A 109 10.26 -13.36 -15.28
C ILE A 109 10.89 -11.98 -15.00
N TYR A 110 11.21 -11.68 -13.75
CA TYR A 110 11.82 -10.40 -13.38
C TYR A 110 13.34 -10.30 -13.69
N GLN A 111 13.98 -11.34 -14.23
CA GLN A 111 15.34 -11.27 -14.75
C GLN A 111 15.43 -10.62 -16.14
N GLU A 112 14.33 -10.59 -16.92
CA GLU A 112 14.29 -9.81 -18.16
C GLU A 112 14.62 -8.34 -17.87
N PRO A 113 15.54 -7.72 -18.64
CA PRO A 113 15.89 -6.32 -18.39
C PRO A 113 14.73 -5.37 -18.66
N VAL A 114 14.68 -4.28 -17.89
CA VAL A 114 13.75 -3.17 -18.14
C VAL A 114 14.16 -2.47 -19.44
N LYS A 115 13.18 -2.19 -20.32
CA LYS A 115 13.37 -1.59 -21.63
C LYS A 115 12.90 -0.14 -21.62
N LYS A 116 13.81 0.79 -21.95
CA LYS A 116 13.51 2.23 -21.97
C LYS A 116 12.37 2.59 -22.93
N GLU A 117 12.33 1.91 -24.07
CA GLU A 117 11.25 2.08 -25.06
C GLU A 117 9.89 1.67 -24.51
N LEU A 118 9.81 0.65 -23.64
CA LEU A 118 8.56 0.26 -22.98
C LEU A 118 8.19 1.23 -21.88
N ILE A 119 9.13 1.78 -21.13
CA ILE A 119 8.86 2.87 -20.17
C ILE A 119 8.15 4.01 -20.89
N ALA A 120 8.75 4.53 -21.96
CA ALA A 120 8.19 5.63 -22.73
C ALA A 120 6.82 5.27 -23.35
N LYS A 121 6.65 4.04 -23.84
CA LYS A 121 5.40 3.56 -24.41
C LYS A 121 4.29 3.52 -23.35
N ARG A 122 4.52 2.89 -22.18
CA ARG A 122 3.51 2.75 -21.13
C ARG A 122 3.08 4.09 -20.54
N ILE A 123 4.00 5.03 -20.37
CA ILE A 123 3.67 6.40 -19.92
C ILE A 123 2.75 7.07 -20.94
N ARG A 124 3.07 7.01 -22.24
CA ARG A 124 2.21 7.59 -23.29
C ARG A 124 0.84 6.92 -23.35
N GLU A 125 0.76 5.59 -23.24
CA GLU A 125 -0.51 4.87 -23.17
C GLU A 125 -1.43 5.41 -22.07
N ILE A 126 -0.89 5.72 -20.87
CA ILE A 126 -1.67 6.31 -19.78
C ILE A 126 -2.05 7.75 -20.10
N LYS A 127 -1.12 8.55 -20.60
CA LYS A 127 -1.36 9.96 -20.98
C LYS A 127 -2.43 10.10 -22.06
N ASP A 128 -2.42 9.21 -23.05
CA ASP A 128 -3.39 9.21 -24.16
C ASP A 128 -4.83 8.93 -23.70
N MET A 129 -4.99 8.36 -22.50
CA MET A 129 -6.31 8.21 -21.86
C MET A 129 -6.82 9.48 -21.18
N GLY A 130 -6.03 10.57 -21.16
CA GLY A 130 -6.41 11.87 -20.61
C GLY A 130 -6.43 11.91 -19.08
N VAL A 131 -5.70 11.04 -18.40
CA VAL A 131 -5.58 11.00 -16.95
C VAL A 131 -4.17 11.38 -16.50
N VAL A 132 -4.00 11.75 -15.22
CA VAL A 132 -2.70 12.03 -14.64
C VAL A 132 -1.86 10.74 -14.60
N CYS A 133 -0.68 10.79 -15.18
CA CYS A 133 0.25 9.66 -15.23
C CYS A 133 1.24 9.72 -14.07
N ALA A 134 1.15 8.75 -13.17
CA ALA A 134 2.12 8.56 -12.10
C ALA A 134 2.85 7.23 -12.26
N ALA A 135 4.16 7.24 -12.00
CA ALA A 135 4.95 6.02 -12.05
C ALA A 135 6.07 6.01 -11.01
N SER A 136 6.49 4.81 -10.63
CA SER A 136 7.50 4.62 -9.60
C SER A 136 8.78 4.02 -10.14
N LEU A 137 9.89 4.48 -9.56
CA LEU A 137 11.24 3.94 -9.69
C LEU A 137 11.86 3.74 -8.30
N THR A 138 12.74 2.74 -8.20
CA THR A 138 13.56 2.59 -6.98
C THR A 138 14.69 3.63 -6.95
N PRO A 139 15.20 3.99 -5.76
CA PRO A 139 16.34 4.90 -5.64
C PRO A 139 17.58 4.43 -6.42
N GLN A 140 17.75 3.10 -6.55
CA GLN A 140 18.87 2.49 -7.24
C GLN A 140 18.81 2.63 -8.77
N ARG A 141 17.60 2.76 -9.30
CA ARG A 141 17.37 2.75 -10.76
C ARG A 141 16.90 4.10 -11.31
N VAL A 142 16.55 5.05 -10.45
CA VAL A 142 16.01 6.34 -10.90
C VAL A 142 16.95 7.04 -11.86
N ARG A 143 18.28 7.08 -11.61
CA ARG A 143 19.24 7.71 -12.48
C ARG A 143 19.37 7.05 -13.86
N GLU A 144 19.09 5.76 -13.96
CA GLU A 144 19.16 5.01 -15.22
C GLU A 144 17.96 5.32 -16.14
N TYR A 145 16.78 5.54 -15.54
CA TYR A 145 15.52 5.65 -16.28
C TYR A 145 14.87 7.04 -16.24
N TYR A 146 15.39 7.93 -15.42
CA TYR A 146 14.80 9.24 -15.16
C TYR A 146 14.59 10.07 -16.43
N GLU A 147 15.64 10.26 -17.26
CA GLU A 147 15.54 11.03 -18.51
C GLU A 147 14.43 10.49 -19.41
N THR A 148 14.40 9.16 -19.62
CA THR A 148 13.37 8.53 -20.44
C THR A 148 11.96 8.76 -19.87
N THR A 149 11.84 8.76 -18.55
CA THR A 149 10.57 8.97 -17.83
C THR A 149 10.06 10.39 -18.01
N ILE A 150 10.95 11.39 -17.87
CA ILE A 150 10.61 12.81 -18.08
C ILE A 150 10.30 13.10 -19.54
N ASP A 151 11.11 12.60 -20.47
CA ASP A 151 10.91 12.79 -21.92
C ASP A 151 9.59 12.16 -22.41
N ALA A 152 9.13 11.11 -21.75
CA ALA A 152 7.83 10.50 -22.03
C ALA A 152 6.64 11.32 -21.49
N GLY A 153 6.88 12.35 -20.67
CA GLY A 153 5.88 13.29 -20.18
C GLY A 153 5.16 12.82 -18.91
N ILE A 154 5.88 12.18 -17.97
CA ILE A 154 5.32 11.82 -16.66
C ILE A 154 4.78 13.05 -15.93
N ASP A 155 3.65 12.89 -15.23
CA ASP A 155 3.04 13.96 -14.45
C ASP A 155 3.46 13.93 -12.97
N VAL A 156 3.66 12.73 -12.41
CA VAL A 156 4.04 12.52 -10.99
C VAL A 156 5.11 11.44 -10.91
N LEU A 157 6.26 11.78 -10.35
CA LEU A 157 7.35 10.82 -10.14
C LEU A 157 7.35 10.31 -8.71
N ILE A 158 7.37 8.97 -8.55
CA ILE A 158 7.44 8.34 -7.23
C ILE A 158 8.77 7.61 -7.10
N ILE A 159 9.55 7.98 -6.09
CA ILE A 159 10.78 7.27 -5.73
C ILE A 159 10.46 6.42 -4.51
N GLN A 160 10.31 5.10 -4.74
CA GLN A 160 9.81 4.19 -3.73
C GLN A 160 10.76 3.02 -3.51
N GLY A 161 11.01 2.72 -2.25
CA GLY A 161 11.74 1.54 -1.79
C GLY A 161 11.15 1.00 -0.51
N THR A 162 11.66 -0.15 -0.03
CA THR A 162 11.20 -0.74 1.25
C THR A 162 11.41 0.22 2.42
N VAL A 163 12.55 0.87 2.44
CA VAL A 163 12.92 1.98 3.31
C VAL A 163 13.74 2.95 2.47
N ILE A 164 13.38 4.21 2.48
CA ILE A 164 14.18 5.26 1.88
C ILE A 164 14.74 6.14 3.00
N SER A 165 16.02 6.45 2.92
CA SER A 165 16.69 7.45 3.73
C SER A 165 17.09 8.65 2.86
N ALA A 166 17.10 9.85 3.45
CA ALA A 166 17.62 11.03 2.77
C ALA A 166 19.14 10.96 2.56
N GLU A 167 19.82 10.17 3.37
CA GLU A 167 21.26 9.93 3.32
C GLU A 167 21.51 8.42 3.21
N HIS A 168 22.02 8.00 2.06
CA HIS A 168 22.52 6.64 1.87
C HIS A 168 24.06 6.69 1.83
N VAL A 169 24.70 5.82 2.60
CA VAL A 169 26.17 5.69 2.58
C VAL A 169 26.54 4.45 1.78
N SER A 170 27.39 4.63 0.77
CA SER A 170 27.94 3.53 -0.03
C SER A 170 29.46 3.65 -0.10
N THR A 171 30.14 2.53 -0.09
CA THR A 171 31.58 2.44 -0.38
C THR A 171 31.87 2.15 -1.85
N ASP A 172 30.83 1.99 -2.67
CA ASP A 172 30.92 1.78 -4.12
C ASP A 172 31.06 3.13 -4.82
N GLU A 173 32.28 3.47 -5.21
CA GLU A 173 32.60 4.72 -5.90
C GLU A 173 32.04 4.79 -7.34
N GLU A 174 31.78 3.62 -7.96
CA GLU A 174 31.23 3.56 -9.33
C GLU A 174 29.70 3.82 -9.33
N ARG A 175 29.04 3.66 -8.19
CA ARG A 175 27.60 3.89 -8.02
C ARG A 175 27.32 4.76 -6.80
N PRO A 176 27.58 6.08 -6.92
CA PRO A 176 27.30 6.98 -5.81
C PRO A 176 25.82 6.93 -5.44
N PRO A 177 25.51 7.00 -4.14
CA PRO A 177 24.13 7.00 -3.67
C PRO A 177 23.37 8.21 -4.22
N LEU A 178 22.04 8.02 -4.43
CA LEU A 178 21.17 9.10 -4.84
C LEU A 178 21.06 10.15 -3.73
N ASN A 179 21.50 11.38 -4.00
CA ASN A 179 21.19 12.54 -3.17
C ASN A 179 19.80 13.05 -3.53
N LEU A 180 18.77 12.64 -2.77
CA LEU A 180 17.38 13.00 -3.05
C LEU A 180 17.14 14.51 -3.10
N LYS A 181 17.78 15.29 -2.22
CA LYS A 181 17.61 16.73 -2.16
C LYS A 181 18.13 17.43 -3.42
N GLU A 182 19.32 17.06 -3.84
CA GLU A 182 19.94 17.57 -5.05
C GLU A 182 19.13 17.17 -6.28
N PHE A 183 18.81 15.89 -6.38
CA PHE A 183 18.02 15.34 -7.47
C PHE A 183 16.66 16.04 -7.62
N ILE A 184 15.89 16.16 -6.54
CA ILE A 184 14.55 16.78 -6.60
C ILE A 184 14.62 18.26 -6.94
N ARG A 185 15.62 18.99 -6.42
CA ARG A 185 15.68 20.44 -6.56
C ARG A 185 16.37 20.91 -7.84
N GLU A 186 17.32 20.14 -8.36
CA GLU A 186 18.20 20.57 -9.44
C GLU A 186 17.93 19.84 -10.75
N GLU A 187 17.43 18.60 -10.69
CA GLU A 187 17.25 17.77 -11.87
C GLU A 187 15.78 17.61 -12.28
N VAL A 188 14.85 17.50 -11.33
CA VAL A 188 13.42 17.28 -11.63
C VAL A 188 12.75 18.60 -12.04
N PRO A 189 11.98 18.63 -13.15
CA PRO A 189 11.20 19.81 -13.53
C PRO A 189 10.26 20.24 -12.39
N PRO A 190 10.13 21.55 -12.12
CA PRO A 190 9.37 22.06 -10.98
C PRO A 190 7.85 21.77 -11.04
N ASP A 191 7.33 21.45 -12.22
CA ASP A 191 5.94 21.08 -12.46
C ASP A 191 5.67 19.58 -12.25
N VAL A 192 6.70 18.76 -12.05
CA VAL A 192 6.60 17.33 -11.75
C VAL A 192 6.78 17.11 -10.23
N PRO A 193 5.70 16.96 -9.47
CA PRO A 193 5.79 16.66 -8.05
C PRO A 193 6.45 15.29 -7.82
N VAL A 194 7.39 15.26 -6.88
CA VAL A 194 8.08 14.01 -6.47
C VAL A 194 7.53 13.53 -5.15
N VAL A 195 7.15 12.26 -5.12
CA VAL A 195 6.74 11.53 -3.91
C VAL A 195 7.85 10.57 -3.50
N VAL A 196 8.23 10.56 -2.25
CA VAL A 196 9.32 9.71 -1.74
C VAL A 196 8.90 8.83 -0.57
N GLY A 197 9.38 7.60 -0.51
CA GLY A 197 9.13 6.68 0.62
C GLY A 197 9.47 5.23 0.30
N GLY A 198 9.40 4.28 1.25
CA GLY A 198 8.69 4.27 2.53
C GLY A 198 9.50 4.78 3.73
N CYS A 199 8.83 5.45 4.56
CA CYS A 199 9.31 5.83 5.88
C CYS A 199 8.29 5.41 6.95
N ALA A 200 8.71 5.39 8.23
CA ALA A 200 7.83 4.97 9.32
C ALA A 200 8.17 5.62 10.66
N SER A 201 8.99 6.67 10.67
CA SER A 201 9.36 7.39 11.90
C SER A 201 9.35 8.89 11.70
N TYR A 202 9.17 9.62 12.80
CA TYR A 202 9.21 11.08 12.81
C TYR A 202 10.49 11.64 12.16
N SER A 203 11.66 11.14 12.56
CA SER A 203 12.94 11.65 12.08
C SER A 203 13.15 11.40 10.59
N THR A 204 12.85 10.18 10.12
CA THR A 204 12.97 9.85 8.70
C THR A 204 11.97 10.65 7.85
N GLY A 205 10.71 10.76 8.31
CA GLY A 205 9.70 11.56 7.63
C GLY A 205 10.13 13.03 7.49
N LEU A 206 10.62 13.66 8.58
CA LEU A 206 11.10 15.02 8.56
C LEU A 206 12.28 15.23 7.60
N HIS A 207 13.24 14.30 7.59
CA HIS A 207 14.38 14.35 6.68
C HIS A 207 13.94 14.26 5.21
N LEU A 208 13.01 13.35 4.90
CA LEU A 208 12.46 13.23 3.53
C LEU A 208 11.70 14.49 3.10
N MET A 209 10.90 15.09 3.98
CA MET A 209 10.20 16.35 3.67
C MET A 209 11.17 17.48 3.33
N ARG A 210 12.31 17.56 4.02
CA ARG A 210 13.36 18.57 3.78
C ARG A 210 14.10 18.39 2.47
N THR A 211 13.91 17.30 1.73
CA THR A 211 14.46 17.11 0.39
C THR A 211 13.77 17.97 -0.68
N GLY A 212 12.56 18.46 -0.41
CA GLY A 212 11.71 19.17 -1.37
C GLY A 212 10.65 18.26 -2.01
N ALA A 213 10.43 17.07 -1.44
CA ALA A 213 9.37 16.18 -1.88
C ALA A 213 7.98 16.80 -1.68
N ALA A 214 7.08 16.62 -2.64
CA ALA A 214 5.68 17.06 -2.55
C ALA A 214 4.86 16.20 -1.57
N ALA A 215 5.25 14.93 -1.41
CA ALA A 215 4.63 14.00 -0.47
C ALA A 215 5.60 12.93 0.01
N VAL A 216 5.28 12.31 1.15
CA VAL A 216 6.01 11.15 1.68
C VAL A 216 5.08 9.95 1.82
N LEU A 217 5.56 8.76 1.40
CA LEU A 217 4.87 7.48 1.61
C LEU A 217 5.23 6.94 2.99
N VAL A 218 4.20 6.65 3.79
CA VAL A 218 4.34 6.20 5.17
C VAL A 218 3.90 4.76 5.31
N GLY A 219 4.87 3.87 5.48
CA GLY A 219 4.63 2.45 5.66
C GLY A 219 5.90 1.64 5.43
N VAL A 220 6.27 0.82 6.39
CA VAL A 220 7.36 -0.15 6.29
C VAL A 220 6.83 -1.50 6.74
N GLY A 221 6.56 -2.36 5.75
CA GLY A 221 6.09 -3.71 5.97
C GLY A 221 4.61 -3.91 6.36
N PRO A 222 3.66 -2.94 6.21
CA PRO A 222 2.29 -3.18 6.62
C PRO A 222 1.45 -3.94 5.58
N GLY A 223 1.83 -3.92 4.30
CA GLY A 223 1.09 -4.52 3.20
C GLY A 223 1.07 -6.06 3.25
N ALA A 224 -0.03 -6.68 2.78
CA ALA A 224 -0.19 -8.13 2.78
C ALA A 224 0.89 -8.87 1.95
N ALA A 225 1.33 -8.29 0.83
CA ALA A 225 2.37 -8.86 -0.03
C ALA A 225 3.80 -8.52 0.46
N CYS A 226 3.95 -7.70 1.53
CA CYS A 226 5.25 -7.30 2.02
C CYS A 226 5.84 -8.34 2.99
N THR A 227 7.04 -8.81 2.70
CA THR A 227 7.76 -9.78 3.53
C THR A 227 8.78 -9.14 4.48
N THR A 228 8.94 -7.83 4.45
CA THR A 228 9.99 -7.09 5.18
C THR A 228 9.98 -7.37 6.69
N ARG A 229 8.79 -7.40 7.32
CA ARG A 229 8.69 -7.67 8.77
C ARG A 229 9.15 -9.06 9.15
N GLY A 230 8.79 -10.06 8.33
CA GLY A 230 9.18 -11.45 8.58
C GLY A 230 10.65 -11.74 8.23
N VAL A 231 11.14 -11.18 7.13
CA VAL A 231 12.49 -11.48 6.60
C VAL A 231 13.56 -10.63 7.28
N LEU A 232 13.28 -9.34 7.52
CA LEU A 232 14.27 -8.38 8.04
C LEU A 232 14.02 -7.97 9.50
N GLY A 233 12.85 -8.28 10.07
CA GLY A 233 12.48 -7.83 11.41
C GLY A 233 12.23 -6.31 11.50
N ILE A 234 12.07 -5.63 10.36
CA ILE A 234 11.91 -4.18 10.26
C ILE A 234 10.45 -3.82 10.00
N GLY A 235 9.90 -2.89 10.76
CA GLY A 235 8.56 -2.38 10.57
C GLY A 235 8.05 -1.59 11.77
N VAL A 236 7.04 -0.74 11.50
CA VAL A 236 6.31 0.02 12.52
C VAL A 236 4.82 -0.19 12.28
N PRO A 237 3.99 -0.42 13.32
CA PRO A 237 2.54 -0.47 13.20
C PRO A 237 1.99 0.84 12.61
N GLN A 238 1.04 0.71 11.68
CA GLN A 238 0.72 1.77 10.72
C GLN A 238 0.10 3.03 11.35
N ALA A 239 -0.78 2.88 12.34
CA ALA A 239 -1.38 4.04 13.00
C ALA A 239 -0.33 4.94 13.67
N THR A 240 0.64 4.32 14.37
CA THR A 240 1.75 5.05 15.00
C THR A 240 2.67 5.68 13.94
N ALA A 241 3.00 4.94 12.86
CA ALA A 241 3.85 5.47 11.79
C ALA A 241 3.24 6.72 11.15
N ILE A 242 1.95 6.69 10.83
CA ILE A 242 1.24 7.84 10.24
C ILE A 242 1.24 9.02 11.20
N ALA A 243 0.88 8.82 12.47
CA ALA A 243 0.82 9.88 13.47
C ALA A 243 2.19 10.54 13.70
N ASP A 244 3.26 9.75 13.75
CA ASP A 244 4.63 10.26 13.89
C ASP A 244 5.04 11.12 12.68
N VAL A 245 4.75 10.67 11.46
CA VAL A 245 5.12 11.41 10.24
C VAL A 245 4.21 12.63 10.03
N ALA A 246 2.93 12.57 10.43
CA ALA A 246 2.05 13.73 10.47
C ALA A 246 2.55 14.80 11.45
N ALA A 247 3.10 14.41 12.60
CA ALA A 247 3.77 15.34 13.51
C ALA A 247 5.05 15.94 12.88
N ALA A 248 5.83 15.15 12.12
CA ALA A 248 6.98 15.65 11.36
C ALA A 248 6.56 16.67 10.29
N ARG A 249 5.43 16.46 9.60
CA ARG A 249 4.85 17.42 8.66
C ARG A 249 4.53 18.75 9.35
N SER A 250 3.94 18.71 10.55
CA SER A 250 3.63 19.91 11.29
C SER A 250 4.91 20.69 11.67
N GLN A 251 5.97 20.00 12.05
CA GLN A 251 7.27 20.61 12.32
C GLN A 251 7.89 21.21 11.04
N HIS A 252 7.86 20.47 9.93
CA HIS A 252 8.36 20.96 8.65
C HIS A 252 7.63 22.23 8.18
N MET A 253 6.31 22.25 8.32
CA MET A 253 5.48 23.41 7.99
C MET A 253 5.82 24.63 8.87
N LEU A 254 6.12 24.43 10.15
CA LEU A 254 6.56 25.51 11.05
C LEU A 254 7.95 26.06 10.66
N GLU A 255 8.84 25.20 10.16
CA GLU A 255 10.20 25.59 9.75
C GLU A 255 10.23 26.30 8.39
N THR A 256 9.39 25.88 7.44
CA THR A 256 9.52 26.28 6.02
C THR A 256 8.29 26.98 5.45
N GLY A 257 7.14 26.84 6.07
CA GLY A 257 5.84 27.27 5.51
C GLY A 257 5.28 26.29 4.46
N GLU A 258 6.00 25.23 4.11
CA GLU A 258 5.62 24.25 3.08
C GLU A 258 4.83 23.08 3.69
N TYR A 259 3.70 22.74 3.06
CA TYR A 259 2.87 21.59 3.46
C TYR A 259 3.18 20.37 2.58
N VAL A 260 3.94 19.43 3.11
CA VAL A 260 4.24 18.16 2.45
C VAL A 260 3.16 17.14 2.77
N LYS A 261 2.58 16.50 1.76
CA LYS A 261 1.50 15.52 1.95
C LYS A 261 2.01 14.23 2.61
N VAL A 262 1.19 13.65 3.46
CA VAL A 262 1.42 12.34 4.10
C VAL A 262 0.51 11.32 3.45
N ILE A 263 1.07 10.34 2.75
CA ILE A 263 0.34 9.26 2.09
C ILE A 263 0.55 7.98 2.89
N ALA A 264 -0.52 7.44 3.48
CA ALA A 264 -0.45 6.17 4.19
C ALA A 264 -0.34 5.01 3.18
N ASP A 265 0.80 4.30 3.19
CA ASP A 265 1.09 3.23 2.23
C ASP A 265 0.95 1.85 2.86
N GLY A 266 -0.07 1.11 2.41
CA GLY A 266 -0.33 -0.28 2.77
C GLY A 266 -0.95 -0.50 4.15
N GLY A 267 -1.35 -1.76 4.40
CA GLY A 267 -1.91 -2.22 5.67
C GLY A 267 -3.40 -1.96 5.86
N MET A 268 -4.07 -1.32 4.91
CA MET A 268 -5.50 -1.06 4.92
C MET A 268 -6.24 -2.14 4.11
N ARG A 269 -7.28 -2.72 4.70
CA ARG A 269 -8.05 -3.85 4.13
C ARG A 269 -9.47 -3.44 3.75
N ASN A 270 -10.00 -2.42 4.41
CA ASN A 270 -11.39 -1.99 4.32
C ASN A 270 -11.52 -0.48 4.60
N GLY A 271 -12.73 0.05 4.44
CA GLY A 271 -13.01 1.47 4.64
C GLY A 271 -12.77 1.95 6.07
N GLY A 272 -12.93 1.09 7.09
CA GLY A 272 -12.61 1.43 8.48
C GLY A 272 -11.11 1.65 8.71
N ASP A 273 -10.25 0.80 8.13
CA ASP A 273 -8.79 0.99 8.20
C ASP A 273 -8.38 2.30 7.50
N ILE A 274 -8.98 2.58 6.32
CA ILE A 274 -8.76 3.84 5.58
C ILE A 274 -9.16 5.04 6.44
N SER A 275 -10.35 5.05 7.02
CA SER A 275 -10.81 6.14 7.88
C SER A 275 -9.87 6.39 9.06
N LYS A 276 -9.34 5.32 9.68
CA LYS A 276 -8.34 5.43 10.76
C LYS A 276 -7.02 6.02 10.28
N ALA A 277 -6.59 5.72 9.04
CA ALA A 277 -5.38 6.33 8.47
C ALA A 277 -5.53 7.85 8.36
N PHE A 278 -6.67 8.34 7.88
CA PHE A 278 -6.96 9.78 7.83
C PHE A 278 -7.07 10.42 9.22
N ALA A 279 -7.75 9.76 10.17
CA ALA A 279 -7.81 10.25 11.55
C ALA A 279 -6.43 10.33 12.22
N CYS A 280 -5.47 9.47 11.81
CA CYS A 280 -4.08 9.53 12.25
C CYS A 280 -3.25 10.61 11.54
N GLY A 281 -3.78 11.29 10.52
CA GLY A 281 -3.14 12.43 9.87
C GLY A 281 -2.69 12.21 8.42
N ALA A 282 -3.13 11.15 7.75
CA ALA A 282 -2.88 10.97 6.32
C ALA A 282 -3.71 11.95 5.46
N ASP A 283 -3.13 12.44 4.38
CA ASP A 283 -3.79 13.29 3.36
C ASP A 283 -4.36 12.45 2.22
N ALA A 284 -3.77 11.27 1.98
CA ALA A 284 -4.22 10.27 1.02
C ALA A 284 -3.76 8.88 1.47
N VAL A 285 -4.26 7.85 0.80
CA VAL A 285 -3.87 6.46 1.05
C VAL A 285 -3.35 5.80 -0.22
N MET A 286 -2.34 4.94 -0.09
CA MET A 286 -1.88 4.05 -1.17
C MET A 286 -2.27 2.62 -0.81
N ILE A 287 -3.07 1.98 -1.68
CA ILE A 287 -3.60 0.63 -1.45
C ILE A 287 -3.33 -0.30 -2.63
N GLY A 288 -3.07 -1.56 -2.33
CA GLY A 288 -2.86 -2.63 -3.33
C GLY A 288 -3.88 -3.74 -3.20
N SER A 289 -3.84 -4.49 -2.09
CA SER A 289 -4.70 -5.67 -1.88
C SER A 289 -6.20 -5.43 -2.06
N PRO A 290 -6.79 -4.32 -1.60
CA PRO A 290 -8.20 -4.03 -1.89
C PRO A 290 -8.50 -3.92 -3.39
N LEU A 291 -7.60 -3.30 -4.17
CA LEU A 291 -7.77 -3.13 -5.62
C LEU A 291 -7.45 -4.41 -6.41
N ALA A 292 -6.60 -5.30 -5.89
CA ALA A 292 -6.37 -6.62 -6.49
C ALA A 292 -7.62 -7.49 -6.52
N ARG A 293 -8.67 -7.13 -5.77
CA ARG A 293 -9.99 -7.80 -5.79
C ARG A 293 -10.85 -7.40 -6.97
N ALA A 294 -10.46 -6.36 -7.71
CA ALA A 294 -11.21 -5.92 -8.88
C ALA A 294 -11.07 -6.90 -10.05
N TYR A 295 -12.15 -7.06 -10.82
CA TYR A 295 -12.13 -7.87 -12.05
C TYR A 295 -11.17 -7.29 -13.10
N GLU A 296 -10.94 -5.97 -13.05
CA GLU A 296 -10.04 -5.25 -13.94
C GLU A 296 -8.57 -5.38 -13.55
N ALA A 297 -8.28 -5.87 -12.33
CA ALA A 297 -6.91 -6.00 -11.84
C ALA A 297 -6.11 -7.00 -12.68
N PRO A 298 -4.92 -6.61 -13.19
CA PRO A 298 -4.17 -7.41 -14.16
C PRO A 298 -3.54 -8.68 -13.56
N GLY A 299 -3.56 -8.85 -12.24
CA GLY A 299 -3.02 -10.01 -11.55
C GLY A 299 -3.94 -11.23 -11.49
N HIS A 300 -5.14 -11.16 -12.08
CA HIS A 300 -6.09 -12.29 -12.16
C HIS A 300 -6.32 -13.00 -10.81
N GLY A 301 -6.55 -12.22 -9.75
CA GLY A 301 -6.74 -12.76 -8.38
C GLY A 301 -5.44 -12.94 -7.60
N TYR A 302 -4.30 -12.51 -8.13
CA TYR A 302 -3.04 -12.50 -7.42
C TYR A 302 -2.41 -11.12 -7.39
N HIS A 303 -1.66 -10.83 -6.32
CA HIS A 303 -0.82 -9.64 -6.27
C HIS A 303 0.46 -9.93 -5.48
N TRP A 304 1.48 -9.11 -5.72
CA TRP A 304 2.80 -9.24 -5.10
C TRP A 304 3.44 -7.86 -4.97
N GLY A 305 4.36 -7.74 -4.01
CA GLY A 305 5.06 -6.48 -3.76
C GLY A 305 6.04 -6.13 -4.87
N MET A 306 6.31 -4.84 -5.04
CA MET A 306 7.33 -4.32 -5.97
C MET A 306 8.78 -4.52 -5.47
N ALA A 307 9.01 -5.06 -4.27
CA ALA A 307 10.35 -5.38 -3.81
C ALA A 307 11.01 -6.37 -4.75
N THR A 308 12.18 -6.01 -5.26
CA THR A 308 12.97 -6.83 -6.18
C THR A 308 13.16 -8.23 -5.62
N PHE A 309 12.84 -9.23 -6.41
CA PHE A 309 13.13 -10.62 -6.09
C PHE A 309 14.65 -10.79 -5.97
N HIS A 310 15.13 -11.03 -4.75
CA HIS A 310 16.54 -11.24 -4.48
C HIS A 310 16.84 -12.75 -4.49
N PRO A 311 17.93 -13.22 -5.15
CA PRO A 311 18.21 -14.64 -5.23
C PRO A 311 18.48 -15.28 -3.86
N ASP A 312 19.10 -14.55 -2.95
CA ASP A 312 19.51 -15.08 -1.64
C ASP A 312 18.50 -14.78 -0.51
N LEU A 313 17.66 -13.76 -0.70
CA LEU A 313 16.60 -13.42 0.23
C LEU A 313 15.26 -13.59 -0.48
N PRO A 314 14.43 -14.59 -0.16
CA PRO A 314 13.14 -14.83 -0.80
C PRO A 314 12.17 -13.71 -0.41
N ARG A 315 12.22 -12.62 -1.16
CA ARG A 315 11.31 -11.47 -1.05
C ARG A 315 10.30 -11.52 -2.19
N GLY A 316 9.09 -11.09 -1.91
CA GLY A 316 8.02 -11.09 -2.89
C GLY A 316 7.16 -12.35 -2.77
N ALA A 317 6.17 -12.30 -1.89
CA ALA A 317 5.13 -13.33 -1.84
C ALA A 317 4.04 -13.01 -2.85
N ARG A 318 3.66 -14.00 -3.67
CA ARG A 318 2.43 -13.95 -4.45
C ARG A 318 1.27 -14.26 -3.52
N VAL A 319 0.41 -13.27 -3.32
CA VAL A 319 -0.77 -13.38 -2.45
C VAL A 319 -2.00 -13.63 -3.30
N GLU A 320 -2.74 -14.66 -2.97
CA GLU A 320 -4.04 -14.95 -3.58
C GLU A 320 -5.10 -14.01 -3.01
N THR A 321 -5.94 -13.48 -3.89
CA THR A 321 -7.00 -12.51 -3.56
C THR A 321 -8.22 -12.83 -4.41
N THR A 322 -9.34 -13.11 -3.77
CA THR A 322 -10.60 -13.39 -4.48
C THR A 322 -11.07 -12.13 -5.20
N GLN A 323 -11.25 -12.20 -6.52
CA GLN A 323 -11.89 -11.16 -7.29
C GLN A 323 -13.40 -11.24 -7.07
N ASN A 324 -14.02 -10.12 -6.67
CA ASN A 324 -15.43 -10.11 -6.27
C ASN A 324 -16.18 -8.81 -6.62
N GLY A 325 -15.59 -7.91 -7.42
CA GLY A 325 -16.26 -6.68 -7.83
C GLY A 325 -15.49 -5.91 -8.89
N THR A 326 -16.06 -4.81 -9.37
CA THR A 326 -15.36 -3.86 -10.24
C THR A 326 -14.60 -2.81 -9.42
N LEU A 327 -13.65 -2.11 -10.04
CA LEU A 327 -12.95 -0.97 -9.41
C LEU A 327 -13.96 0.06 -8.89
N GLU A 328 -15.00 0.38 -9.66
CA GLU A 328 -16.04 1.32 -9.27
C GLU A 328 -16.79 0.84 -8.01
N GLN A 329 -17.20 -0.43 -7.96
CA GLN A 329 -17.88 -1.00 -6.80
C GLN A 329 -16.99 -0.99 -5.54
N ILE A 330 -15.71 -1.32 -5.69
CA ILE A 330 -14.76 -1.33 -4.58
C ILE A 330 -14.54 0.11 -4.06
N LEU A 331 -14.39 1.08 -4.94
CA LEU A 331 -14.10 2.45 -4.56
C LEU A 331 -15.34 3.26 -4.16
N LEU A 332 -16.39 3.19 -4.97
CA LEU A 332 -17.55 4.08 -4.89
C LEU A 332 -18.86 3.36 -4.58
N GLY A 333 -18.91 2.02 -4.73
CA GLY A 333 -20.12 1.22 -4.49
C GLY A 333 -20.97 1.01 -5.75
N PRO A 334 -22.16 0.44 -5.57
CA PRO A 334 -22.76 0.00 -4.29
C PRO A 334 -22.03 -1.18 -3.66
N ALA A 335 -22.01 -1.22 -2.32
CA ALA A 335 -21.50 -2.35 -1.57
C ALA A 335 -22.50 -3.51 -1.56
N HIS A 336 -22.04 -4.73 -1.81
CA HIS A 336 -22.82 -5.95 -1.71
C HIS A 336 -22.27 -6.95 -0.67
N GLU A 337 -21.14 -6.58 -0.03
CA GLU A 337 -20.56 -7.28 1.11
C GLU A 337 -20.66 -6.41 2.37
N ASN A 338 -20.67 -7.05 3.55
CA ASN A 338 -20.84 -6.37 4.83
C ASN A 338 -19.53 -6.28 5.65
N ASP A 339 -18.39 -6.54 5.04
CA ASP A 339 -17.07 -6.59 5.68
C ASP A 339 -16.27 -5.28 5.51
N GLY A 340 -16.84 -4.28 4.85
CA GLY A 340 -16.23 -2.96 4.60
C GLY A 340 -15.22 -2.94 3.45
N THR A 341 -15.16 -3.98 2.61
CA THR A 341 -14.23 -4.06 1.46
C THR A 341 -14.74 -3.41 0.19
N PHE A 342 -16.02 -3.00 0.17
CA PHE A 342 -16.66 -2.24 -0.90
C PHE A 342 -17.00 -0.83 -0.48
N ASN A 343 -17.15 0.06 -1.47
CA ASN A 343 -17.47 1.47 -1.26
C ASN A 343 -16.50 2.13 -0.26
N LEU A 344 -15.21 1.96 -0.50
CA LEU A 344 -14.15 2.41 0.41
C LEU A 344 -14.21 3.90 0.67
N MET A 345 -14.50 4.71 -0.37
CA MET A 345 -14.57 6.16 -0.25
C MET A 345 -15.88 6.62 0.39
N GLY A 346 -16.99 5.94 0.16
CA GLY A 346 -18.24 6.16 0.89
C GLY A 346 -18.10 5.84 2.39
N SER A 347 -17.34 4.79 2.73
CA SER A 347 -17.01 4.50 4.14
C SER A 347 -16.22 5.65 4.79
N LEU A 348 -15.24 6.24 4.08
CA LEU A 348 -14.50 7.40 4.55
C LEU A 348 -15.44 8.60 4.77
N ARG A 349 -16.26 8.96 3.76
CA ARG A 349 -17.23 10.05 3.86
C ARG A 349 -18.17 9.86 5.07
N THR A 350 -18.70 8.64 5.23
CA THR A 350 -19.60 8.31 6.35
C THR A 350 -18.88 8.41 7.70
N SER A 351 -17.63 7.97 7.82
CA SER A 351 -16.84 8.11 9.04
C SER A 351 -16.61 9.58 9.40
N MET A 352 -16.21 10.40 8.42
CA MET A 352 -16.01 11.84 8.60
C MET A 352 -17.31 12.53 9.00
N ALA A 353 -18.42 12.22 8.32
CA ALA A 353 -19.74 12.74 8.59
C ALA A 353 -20.23 12.39 10.00
N THR A 354 -20.07 11.13 10.41
CA THR A 354 -20.44 10.65 11.77
C THR A 354 -19.62 11.35 12.85
N CYS A 355 -18.37 11.73 12.55
CA CYS A 355 -17.50 12.49 13.44
C CYS A 355 -17.68 14.01 13.28
N GLY A 356 -18.55 14.50 12.38
CA GLY A 356 -18.89 15.90 12.20
C GLY A 356 -17.86 16.76 11.47
N TYR A 357 -16.91 16.16 10.80
CA TYR A 357 -15.87 16.83 10.02
C TYR A 357 -16.29 16.95 8.55
N GLU A 358 -15.95 18.06 7.91
CA GLU A 358 -16.39 18.40 6.55
C GLU A 358 -15.31 18.14 5.49
N ASP A 359 -14.04 18.08 5.89
CA ASP A 359 -12.89 17.88 4.99
C ASP A 359 -11.78 17.08 5.67
N ILE A 360 -10.83 16.58 4.87
CA ILE A 360 -9.70 15.80 5.36
C ILE A 360 -8.84 16.57 6.37
N PRO A 361 -8.42 17.83 6.14
CA PRO A 361 -7.62 18.57 7.12
C PRO A 361 -8.30 18.72 8.48
N SER A 362 -9.61 18.90 8.51
CA SER A 362 -10.38 18.96 9.77
C SER A 362 -10.47 17.60 10.44
N PHE A 363 -10.57 16.51 9.67
CA PHE A 363 -10.66 15.15 10.18
C PHE A 363 -9.35 14.67 10.85
N HIS A 364 -8.20 15.23 10.52
CA HIS A 364 -6.96 14.99 11.27
C HIS A 364 -7.05 15.31 12.76
N ARG A 365 -8.07 16.08 13.19
CA ARG A 365 -8.33 16.40 14.60
C ARG A 365 -9.30 15.44 15.26
N ALA A 366 -9.76 14.41 14.56
CA ALA A 366 -10.64 13.41 15.14
C ALA A 366 -9.97 12.73 16.34
N GLU A 367 -10.75 12.58 17.40
CA GLU A 367 -10.28 11.86 18.58
C GLU A 367 -10.13 10.37 18.25
N VAL A 368 -8.99 9.81 18.65
CA VAL A 368 -8.68 8.40 18.47
C VAL A 368 -8.42 7.77 19.83
N MET A 369 -9.04 6.62 20.07
CA MET A 369 -8.91 5.85 21.31
C MET A 369 -8.15 4.54 21.04
N VAL A 370 -7.30 4.15 22.00
CA VAL A 370 -6.68 2.79 21.98
C VAL A 370 -7.72 1.81 22.52
N ALA A 371 -8.18 0.90 21.67
CA ALA A 371 -9.28 -0.01 21.96
C ALA A 371 -9.02 -1.43 21.40
N PRO A 372 -8.04 -2.17 21.96
CA PRO A 372 -7.69 -3.50 21.43
C PRO A 372 -8.83 -4.52 21.59
N SER A 373 -9.76 -4.29 22.51
CA SER A 373 -10.94 -5.16 22.70
C SER A 373 -12.06 -4.91 21.69
N LEU A 374 -12.03 -3.84 20.92
CA LEU A 374 -13.09 -3.49 19.96
C LEU A 374 -13.39 -4.61 18.96
N GLN A 375 -12.39 -5.35 18.55
CA GLN A 375 -12.54 -6.47 17.62
C GLN A 375 -13.19 -7.72 18.23
N THR A 376 -13.22 -7.82 19.54
CA THR A 376 -13.78 -9.00 20.24
C THR A 376 -15.12 -8.70 20.91
N GLU A 377 -15.37 -7.43 21.28
CA GLU A 377 -16.58 -6.99 21.96
C GLU A 377 -17.83 -7.25 21.10
N GLY A 378 -18.69 -8.19 21.54
CA GLY A 378 -19.92 -8.56 20.84
C GLY A 378 -19.74 -9.17 19.43
N LYS A 379 -18.52 -9.48 19.00
CA LYS A 379 -18.21 -9.91 17.62
C LYS A 379 -18.01 -11.42 17.44
N GLN A 380 -18.16 -12.21 18.51
CA GLN A 380 -17.92 -13.65 18.43
C GLN A 380 -18.83 -14.32 17.37
N LEU A 381 -20.13 -13.98 17.35
CA LEU A 381 -21.06 -14.54 16.36
C LEU A 381 -20.70 -14.15 14.92
N GLN A 382 -20.19 -12.93 14.68
CA GLN A 382 -19.71 -12.53 13.35
C GLN A 382 -18.51 -13.38 12.91
N ARG A 383 -17.60 -13.70 13.83
CA ARG A 383 -16.43 -14.55 13.56
C ARG A 383 -16.83 -15.99 13.26
N ASP A 384 -17.71 -16.54 14.09
CA ASP A 384 -18.18 -17.93 13.95
C ASP A 384 -18.92 -18.15 12.62
N GLN A 385 -19.58 -17.12 12.10
CA GLN A 385 -20.34 -17.15 10.85
C GLN A 385 -19.55 -16.60 9.66
N ALA A 386 -18.31 -16.16 9.84
CA ALA A 386 -17.47 -15.54 8.80
C ALA A 386 -18.14 -14.36 8.06
N ILE A 387 -18.86 -13.49 8.81
CA ILE A 387 -19.54 -12.30 8.29
C ILE A 387 -19.01 -11.03 8.96
N GLY A 388 -19.21 -9.88 8.33
CA GLY A 388 -18.80 -8.58 8.86
C GLY A 388 -17.33 -8.59 9.28
N MET A 389 -17.03 -8.20 10.53
CA MET A 389 -15.66 -8.24 11.06
C MET A 389 -15.05 -9.65 11.13
N GLY A 390 -15.85 -10.71 11.08
CA GLY A 390 -15.39 -12.10 11.07
C GLY A 390 -14.97 -12.60 9.69
N ALA A 391 -15.41 -12.00 8.60
CA ALA A 391 -15.14 -12.45 7.24
C ALA A 391 -13.63 -12.56 6.93
N GLN A 392 -12.82 -11.64 7.45
CA GLN A 392 -11.38 -11.64 7.27
C GLN A 392 -10.62 -12.69 8.13
N SER A 393 -11.23 -13.17 9.20
CA SER A 393 -10.65 -14.21 10.07
C SER A 393 -10.83 -15.61 9.49
N ALA A 394 -11.89 -15.85 8.73
CA ALA A 394 -12.21 -17.14 8.14
C ALA A 394 -11.26 -17.50 6.98
N ALA A 395 -10.79 -16.53 6.21
CA ALA A 395 -9.80 -16.77 5.16
C ALA A 395 -8.44 -17.30 5.70
N LYS A 396 -8.16 -17.10 6.99
CA LYS A 396 -6.97 -17.66 7.67
C LYS A 396 -7.21 -19.06 8.27
N ALA A 397 -8.47 -19.47 8.41
CA ALA A 397 -8.85 -20.70 9.12
C ALA A 397 -9.33 -21.84 8.19
N ALA A 398 -9.35 -21.64 6.87
CA ALA A 398 -9.64 -22.75 5.96
C ALA A 398 -8.49 -23.76 6.04
N PRO A 399 -8.71 -24.99 6.54
CA PRO A 399 -7.67 -26.01 6.50
C PRO A 399 -7.32 -26.29 5.05
N ALA A 400 -6.03 -26.41 4.76
CA ALA A 400 -5.59 -27.05 3.53
C ALA A 400 -6.38 -28.35 3.39
N SER A 401 -7.05 -28.53 2.26
CA SER A 401 -7.77 -29.78 1.97
C SER A 401 -6.72 -30.89 1.88
N ASP A 402 -6.48 -31.55 3.00
CA ASP A 402 -5.75 -32.80 3.04
C ASP A 402 -6.55 -33.82 2.23
N GLY A 403 -6.05 -34.15 1.06
CA GLY A 403 -6.46 -35.30 0.30
C GLY A 403 -6.14 -36.57 1.08
N VAL A 404 -7.00 -36.94 2.04
CA VAL A 404 -6.95 -38.24 2.66
C VAL A 404 -7.76 -39.22 1.82
N THR A 405 -7.04 -39.99 1.02
CA THR A 405 -7.56 -41.23 0.46
C THR A 405 -7.84 -42.19 1.60
N ASN A 406 -9.11 -42.54 1.75
CA ASN A 406 -9.56 -43.64 2.63
C ASN A 406 -8.92 -44.96 2.22
N GLY A 407 -7.97 -45.40 3.00
CA GLY A 407 -7.48 -46.78 3.03
C GLY A 407 -7.96 -47.43 4.29
N SER A 408 -9.12 -48.09 4.21
CA SER A 408 -9.67 -48.96 5.28
C SER A 408 -8.86 -50.26 5.40
N GLY A 409 -8.29 -50.48 6.58
CA GLY A 409 -7.77 -51.78 7.00
C GLY A 409 -7.78 -51.87 8.53
N PRO A 410 -8.41 -52.91 9.14
CA PRO A 410 -8.52 -53.01 10.59
C PRO A 410 -7.19 -53.46 11.21
N ILE A 411 -6.69 -52.74 12.19
CA ILE A 411 -5.56 -53.16 13.02
C ILE A 411 -6.11 -53.96 14.18
N ALA A 412 -5.68 -55.24 14.24
CA ALA A 412 -5.93 -56.18 15.32
C ALA A 412 -5.31 -55.67 16.63
N ALA A 413 -6.07 -55.85 17.70
CA ALA A 413 -5.62 -55.60 19.06
C ALA A 413 -4.61 -56.67 19.52
N ASP A 414 -3.47 -56.26 20.04
CA ASP A 414 -2.51 -57.10 20.74
C ASP A 414 -2.75 -56.98 22.27
N PRO A 415 -3.04 -58.10 23.00
CA PRO A 415 -3.29 -58.05 24.41
C PRO A 415 -2.04 -58.49 25.20
N ALA A 416 -1.14 -57.58 25.49
CA ALA A 416 -0.15 -57.78 26.55
C ALA A 416 0.43 -56.45 26.97
N LEU A 417 -0.02 -55.98 28.16
CA LEU A 417 0.79 -55.30 29.17
C LEU A 417 -0.17 -54.76 30.25
N VAL A 418 -0.55 -55.71 31.12
CA VAL A 418 -0.95 -55.43 32.50
C VAL A 418 0.19 -56.00 33.35
N GLU A 419 0.99 -55.13 33.96
CA GLU A 419 1.53 -55.19 35.30
C GLU A 419 2.10 -53.82 35.65
#